data_ad734555a33f4de4885201b41f48b8f3
#
_entry.id   ad734555a33f4de4885201b41f48b8f3
#
_cell.length_a   1.000
_cell.length_b   1.000
_cell.length_c   1.000
_cell.angle_alpha   90.00
_cell.angle_beta   90.00
_cell.angle_gamma   90.00
#
_symmetry.space_group_name_H-M   'P 1'
#
loop_
_entity.id
_entity.type
_entity.pdbx_description
1 polymer ?
#
loop_
_entity_poly.entity_id
_entity_poly.type
_entity_poly.pdbx_seq_one_letter_code
_entity_poly.pdbx_strand_id
1 'polypeptide(L)'
;MTRNDDVSLCCVVRHLMTSRFRFGFLALTWLVTSSDTFAQPTPSRPEHTNRLAQEKSPYLLQHAHNPVDWYPWGEEAFAKARRENKPIFLSIGYSTCHWCHVMAHESFENEEVAATMNREFVNIKVDREERPDVDRVYMTFVQATTGGGGWPTSVWLTPDLKPFVGGTYFPPEDRYGQPAFKTVLERIATAWKENHDKIVEQGGKIVAALRESQAAATAEGKIDAAILDAAYQQIDRSYDPKESGFGNAPKFPRPVTLNFLTRFYARDPKSDPGKHALEMTLFTLRKMAAGGMHDHIGGGFHRYSVDRYWHVPHFEKMLYDQAQLAVAYLDAFQITRDRQYEAVARDILNYVARDMTSKEGGFFSAEDADSPVVAGIGDPGHPWACFENRHHRCRLQMEVPLDR
;
A
#
# COMPACT_ATOMS: atom_id res chain seq x y z
N MET A 1 41.61 0.08 -49.36
CA MET A 1 42.52 1.13 -48.86
C MET A 1 42.25 1.22 -47.37
N THR A 2 43.00 0.47 -46.64
CA THR A 2 44.13 0.83 -45.73
C THR A 2 43.60 1.39 -44.45
N ARG A 3 43.65 0.65 -43.43
CA ARG A 3 44.66 0.19 -42.44
C ARG A 3 44.45 0.93 -41.13
N ASN A 4 44.23 0.19 -40.06
CA ASN A 4 45.21 -0.30 -39.05
C ASN A 4 45.48 0.79 -38.00
N ASP A 5 45.65 0.59 -36.73
CA ASP A 5 46.16 -0.49 -35.88
C ASP A 5 45.81 -0.11 -34.44
N ASP A 6 45.40 -1.03 -33.58
CA ASP A 6 46.19 -1.86 -32.65
C ASP A 6 46.89 -1.11 -31.51
N VAL A 7 46.75 -1.61 -30.29
CA VAL A 7 47.74 -2.13 -29.35
C VAL A 7 47.15 -2.12 -27.94
N SER A 8 46.71 -3.15 -27.28
CA SER A 8 47.31 -4.41 -26.82
C SER A 8 48.47 -4.27 -25.83
N LEU A 9 48.32 -5.10 -24.82
CA LEU A 9 49.36 -5.81 -24.05
C LEU A 9 49.91 -5.06 -22.82
N CYS A 10 50.09 -5.67 -21.76
CA CYS A 10 50.63 -6.97 -21.31
C CYS A 10 51.38 -6.71 -20.01
N CYS A 11 51.44 -7.55 -19.18
CA CYS A 11 52.15 -8.77 -18.77
C CYS A 11 52.75 -8.60 -17.37
N VAL A 12 52.38 -9.46 -16.51
CA VAL A 12 53.17 -10.59 -15.92
C VAL A 12 54.69 -10.37 -15.80
N VAL A 13 55.21 -10.38 -14.56
CA VAL A 13 56.48 -11.04 -14.24
C VAL A 13 56.42 -11.71 -12.86
N ARG A 14 56.59 -13.00 -12.83
CA ARG A 14 57.12 -13.81 -11.74
C ARG A 14 58.63 -13.66 -11.73
N HIS A 15 59.27 -13.66 -10.56
CA HIS A 15 60.42 -14.51 -10.32
C HIS A 15 60.81 -14.61 -8.83
N LEU A 16 61.03 -15.83 -8.45
CA LEU A 16 61.70 -16.38 -7.29
C LEU A 16 63.07 -15.71 -7.00
N MET A 17 63.44 -15.67 -5.74
CA MET A 17 64.68 -16.33 -5.32
C MET A 17 64.78 -16.47 -3.77
N THR A 18 65.20 -17.63 -3.41
CA THR A 18 65.56 -18.19 -2.14
C THR A 18 66.81 -17.54 -1.54
N SER A 19 66.88 -17.33 -0.22
CA SER A 19 68.07 -17.69 0.54
C SER A 19 67.81 -17.77 2.04
N ARG A 20 68.34 -18.83 2.65
CA ARG A 20 68.32 -19.14 4.05
C ARG A 20 69.33 -18.27 4.81
N PHE A 21 68.99 -17.82 6.03
CA PHE A 21 69.93 -17.81 7.15
C PHE A 21 69.20 -17.95 8.50
N ARG A 22 69.65 -18.95 9.28
CA ARG A 22 69.30 -19.16 10.67
C ARG A 22 70.08 -18.19 11.55
N PHE A 23 69.43 -17.60 12.56
CA PHE A 23 69.92 -17.58 13.94
C PHE A 23 68.81 -17.18 14.87
N GLY A 24 68.66 -17.88 15.95
CA GLY A 24 67.59 -17.74 16.93
C GLY A 24 67.88 -16.62 17.95
N PHE A 25 66.79 -16.10 18.46
CA PHE A 25 66.73 -15.54 19.81
C PHE A 25 65.31 -15.70 20.33
N LEU A 26 65.17 -16.46 21.45
CA LEU A 26 63.95 -16.51 22.23
C LEU A 26 63.70 -15.13 22.85
N ALA A 27 62.61 -14.51 22.52
CA ALA A 27 62.01 -13.47 23.35
C ALA A 27 60.52 -13.81 23.48
N LEU A 28 60.19 -14.26 24.69
CA LEU A 28 58.82 -14.55 25.11
C LEU A 28 58.11 -13.22 25.35
N THR A 29 57.44 -12.67 24.34
CA THR A 29 56.53 -11.55 24.53
C THR A 29 55.12 -12.06 24.68
N TRP A 30 54.56 -11.93 25.87
CA TRP A 30 53.15 -12.08 26.15
C TRP A 30 52.36 -11.06 25.34
N LEU A 31 51.73 -11.49 24.24
CA LEU A 31 50.66 -10.74 23.60
C LEU A 31 49.39 -10.97 24.42
N VAL A 32 49.06 -10.01 25.27
CA VAL A 32 47.73 -9.87 25.81
C VAL A 32 46.85 -9.42 24.61
N THR A 33 46.18 -10.37 23.96
CA THR A 33 45.09 -10.06 23.07
C THR A 33 43.90 -9.66 23.94
N SER A 34 43.75 -8.37 24.18
CA SER A 34 42.46 -7.81 24.61
C SER A 34 41.45 -8.08 23.50
N SER A 35 40.69 -9.14 23.65
CA SER A 35 39.48 -9.35 22.87
C SER A 35 38.49 -8.30 23.33
N ASP A 36 38.48 -7.14 22.65
CA ASP A 36 37.36 -6.23 22.73
C ASP A 36 36.16 -6.95 22.12
N THR A 37 35.45 -7.67 22.98
CA THR A 37 34.13 -8.17 22.68
C THR A 37 33.25 -6.94 22.53
N PHE A 38 33.06 -6.48 21.30
CA PHE A 38 31.97 -5.56 21.00
C PHE A 38 30.69 -6.26 21.45
N ALA A 39 30.22 -5.95 22.64
CA ALA A 39 28.91 -6.32 23.10
C ALA A 39 27.93 -5.69 22.11
N GLN A 40 27.28 -6.52 21.31
CA GLN A 40 26.15 -6.04 20.53
C GLN A 40 25.15 -5.42 21.51
N PRO A 41 24.65 -4.20 21.24
CA PRO A 41 23.66 -3.60 22.11
C PRO A 41 22.48 -4.58 22.18
N THR A 42 22.19 -5.05 23.38
CA THR A 42 20.97 -5.80 23.67
C THR A 42 19.81 -4.93 23.18
N PRO A 43 18.90 -5.46 22.33
CA PRO A 43 17.74 -4.68 21.89
C PRO A 43 17.02 -4.21 23.16
N SER A 44 16.93 -2.89 23.34
CA SER A 44 16.18 -2.28 24.42
C SER A 44 14.74 -2.78 24.33
N ARG A 45 14.20 -3.23 25.46
CA ARG A 45 12.77 -3.59 25.52
C ARG A 45 11.96 -2.36 25.06
N PRO A 46 10.98 -2.50 24.15
CA PRO A 46 10.14 -1.38 23.74
C PRO A 46 9.51 -0.70 24.95
N GLU A 47 9.48 0.63 24.96
CA GLU A 47 8.93 1.41 26.07
C GLU A 47 7.43 1.14 26.24
N HIS A 48 6.73 0.96 25.13
CA HIS A 48 5.31 0.65 25.08
C HIS A 48 5.05 -0.70 24.43
N THR A 49 4.01 -1.37 24.88
CA THR A 49 3.49 -2.58 24.25
C THR A 49 1.98 -2.64 24.48
N ASN A 50 1.22 -2.59 23.42
CA ASN A 50 -0.24 -2.66 23.42
C ASN A 50 -0.74 -4.05 22.97
N ARG A 51 -2.07 -4.24 22.84
CA ARG A 51 -2.70 -5.52 22.52
C ARG A 51 -2.35 -6.05 21.14
N LEU A 52 -2.00 -5.17 20.21
CA LEU A 52 -1.65 -5.57 18.84
C LEU A 52 -0.40 -6.45 18.78
N ALA A 53 0.43 -6.48 19.82
CA ALA A 53 1.58 -7.39 19.93
C ALA A 53 1.20 -8.89 19.91
N GLN A 54 -0.08 -9.23 20.13
CA GLN A 54 -0.58 -10.59 20.12
C GLN A 54 -1.25 -10.96 18.77
N GLU A 55 -1.36 -10.01 17.86
CA GLU A 55 -1.97 -10.20 16.55
C GLU A 55 -0.99 -10.85 15.55
N LYS A 56 -1.53 -11.32 14.42
CA LYS A 56 -0.73 -11.95 13.36
C LYS A 56 -0.54 -11.05 12.14
N SER A 57 -1.42 -10.06 11.98
CA SER A 57 -1.33 -9.10 10.90
C SER A 57 -0.03 -8.32 10.94
N PRO A 58 0.79 -8.30 9.87
CA PRO A 58 1.97 -7.45 9.80
C PRO A 58 1.67 -5.98 10.06
N TYR A 59 0.53 -5.48 9.57
CA TYR A 59 0.12 -4.11 9.80
C TYR A 59 -0.19 -3.81 11.27
N LEU A 60 -0.91 -4.70 11.96
CA LEU A 60 -1.21 -4.52 13.37
C LEU A 60 0.07 -4.59 14.22
N LEU A 61 0.99 -5.49 13.88
CA LEU A 61 2.28 -5.62 14.56
C LEU A 61 3.17 -4.39 14.39
N GLN A 62 3.11 -3.65 13.26
CA GLN A 62 3.81 -2.37 13.09
C GLN A 62 3.40 -1.32 14.15
N HIS A 63 2.19 -1.43 14.70
CA HIS A 63 1.65 -0.54 15.71
C HIS A 63 1.68 -1.09 17.14
N ALA A 64 2.27 -2.27 17.35
CA ALA A 64 2.31 -2.96 18.65
C ALA A 64 3.06 -2.16 19.74
N HIS A 65 3.96 -1.27 19.34
CA HIS A 65 4.82 -0.51 20.23
C HIS A 65 4.54 1.00 20.21
N ASN A 66 3.43 1.43 19.61
CA ASN A 66 2.99 2.81 19.76
C ASN A 66 2.56 3.10 21.19
N PRO A 67 2.72 4.36 21.70
CA PRO A 67 2.17 4.77 22.99
C PRO A 67 0.64 4.79 23.04
N VAL A 68 -0.04 4.72 21.90
CA VAL A 68 -1.49 4.58 21.82
C VAL A 68 -1.93 3.19 22.29
N ASP A 69 -2.92 3.14 23.20
CA ASP A 69 -3.54 1.90 23.71
C ASP A 69 -4.47 1.31 22.63
N TRP A 70 -3.87 0.74 21.58
CA TRP A 70 -4.58 0.14 20.47
C TRP A 70 -5.24 -1.19 20.85
N TYR A 71 -6.46 -1.36 20.36
CA TYR A 71 -7.22 -2.60 20.35
C TYR A 71 -7.34 -3.13 18.92
N PRO A 72 -7.31 -4.45 18.70
CA PRO A 72 -7.83 -5.02 17.48
C PRO A 72 -9.36 -4.86 17.43
N TRP A 73 -9.95 -5.03 16.25
CA TRP A 73 -11.39 -5.00 16.07
C TRP A 73 -12.05 -6.20 16.78
N GLY A 74 -12.78 -5.95 17.85
CA GLY A 74 -13.39 -7.03 18.62
C GLY A 74 -14.18 -6.55 19.84
N GLU A 75 -14.84 -7.49 20.48
CA GLU A 75 -15.78 -7.22 21.59
C GLU A 75 -15.10 -6.60 22.81
N GLU A 76 -13.81 -6.86 23.06
CA GLU A 76 -13.08 -6.22 24.16
C GLU A 76 -13.11 -4.70 24.05
N ALA A 77 -12.80 -4.16 22.86
CA ALA A 77 -12.84 -2.73 22.58
C ALA A 77 -14.27 -2.18 22.66
N PHE A 78 -15.24 -2.90 22.10
CA PHE A 78 -16.65 -2.47 22.07
C PHE A 78 -17.25 -2.42 23.46
N ALA A 79 -17.01 -3.46 24.27
CA ALA A 79 -17.46 -3.50 25.66
C ALA A 79 -16.82 -2.38 26.50
N LYS A 80 -15.53 -2.07 26.28
CA LYS A 80 -14.86 -0.94 26.93
C LYS A 80 -15.53 0.36 26.53
N ALA A 81 -15.77 0.60 25.24
CA ALA A 81 -16.39 1.83 24.75
C ALA A 81 -17.79 2.03 25.37
N ARG A 82 -18.61 0.98 25.40
CA ARG A 82 -19.93 1.01 26.06
C ARG A 82 -19.84 1.26 27.56
N ARG A 83 -18.96 0.56 28.27
CA ARG A 83 -18.81 0.68 29.73
C ARG A 83 -18.33 2.07 30.14
N GLU A 84 -17.42 2.64 29.39
CA GLU A 84 -16.82 3.96 29.69
C GLU A 84 -17.55 5.13 29.03
N ASN A 85 -18.56 4.84 28.20
CA ASN A 85 -19.29 5.80 27.36
C ASN A 85 -18.34 6.70 26.57
N LYS A 86 -17.28 6.10 26.01
CA LYS A 86 -16.29 6.79 25.17
C LYS A 86 -16.56 6.55 23.69
N PRO A 87 -16.38 7.55 22.84
CA PRO A 87 -16.40 7.33 21.40
C PRO A 87 -15.20 6.47 20.99
N ILE A 88 -15.36 5.73 19.91
CA ILE A 88 -14.31 4.91 19.34
C ILE A 88 -13.59 5.74 18.27
N PHE A 89 -12.26 5.75 18.29
CA PHE A 89 -11.44 6.14 17.15
C PHE A 89 -11.00 4.89 16.39
N LEU A 90 -11.46 4.75 15.17
CA LEU A 90 -11.16 3.64 14.28
C LEU A 90 -10.18 4.10 13.20
N SER A 91 -9.01 3.46 13.15
CA SER A 91 -7.99 3.66 12.12
C SER A 91 -7.84 2.41 11.28
N ILE A 92 -8.11 2.50 9.98
CA ILE A 92 -8.02 1.39 9.04
C ILE A 92 -6.90 1.68 8.04
N GLY A 93 -6.08 0.68 7.76
CA GLY A 93 -5.00 0.77 6.80
C GLY A 93 -4.50 -0.60 6.37
N TYR A 94 -3.29 -0.68 5.88
CA TYR A 94 -2.61 -1.92 5.49
C TYR A 94 -1.09 -1.73 5.54
N SER A 95 -0.33 -2.81 5.53
CA SER A 95 1.08 -2.83 5.92
C SER A 95 2.01 -2.02 5.01
N THR A 96 1.71 -1.90 3.70
CA THR A 96 2.52 -1.13 2.73
C THR A 96 1.92 0.25 2.42
N CYS A 97 1.01 0.72 3.26
CA CYS A 97 0.33 1.99 3.07
C CYS A 97 1.22 3.17 3.50
N HIS A 98 1.85 3.84 2.56
CA HIS A 98 2.72 5.01 2.79
C HIS A 98 2.10 6.05 3.74
N TRP A 99 0.90 6.57 3.44
CA TRP A 99 0.25 7.57 4.29
C TRP A 99 -0.16 7.04 5.66
N CYS A 100 -0.30 5.70 5.83
CA CYS A 100 -0.50 5.10 7.15
C CYS A 100 0.78 5.16 7.98
N HIS A 101 1.96 4.92 7.36
CA HIS A 101 3.26 5.08 7.98
C HIS A 101 3.52 6.54 8.36
N VAL A 102 3.25 7.47 7.44
CA VAL A 102 3.37 8.91 7.72
C VAL A 102 2.53 9.30 8.95
N MET A 103 1.25 8.90 9.00
CA MET A 103 0.39 9.22 10.14
C MET A 103 0.83 8.52 11.43
N ALA A 104 1.43 7.34 11.34
CA ALA A 104 2.00 6.65 12.50
C ALA A 104 3.15 7.46 13.11
N HIS A 105 4.13 7.83 12.30
CA HIS A 105 5.30 8.59 12.76
C HIS A 105 4.94 10.00 13.25
N GLU A 106 4.06 10.70 12.54
CA GLU A 106 3.70 12.07 12.87
C GLU A 106 2.74 12.18 14.07
N SER A 107 1.90 11.16 14.29
CA SER A 107 0.81 11.26 15.28
C SER A 107 0.74 10.10 16.26
N PHE A 108 0.81 8.83 15.83
CA PHE A 108 0.58 7.69 16.74
C PHE A 108 1.79 7.33 17.60
N GLU A 109 2.99 7.78 17.22
CA GLU A 109 4.23 7.66 17.99
C GLU A 109 4.45 8.87 18.91
N ASN A 110 3.62 9.90 18.81
CA ASN A 110 3.70 11.10 19.64
C ASN A 110 3.00 10.89 20.98
N GLU A 111 3.72 11.01 22.09
CA GLU A 111 3.22 10.81 23.45
C GLU A 111 2.07 11.72 23.84
N GLU A 112 2.10 12.98 23.42
CA GLU A 112 1.05 13.96 23.76
C GLU A 112 -0.26 13.64 23.01
N VAL A 113 -0.15 13.27 21.74
CA VAL A 113 -1.29 12.82 20.93
C VAL A 113 -1.85 11.52 21.51
N ALA A 114 -0.98 10.55 21.80
CA ALA A 114 -1.36 9.27 22.39
C ALA A 114 -2.05 9.42 23.74
N ALA A 115 -1.55 10.32 24.60
CA ALA A 115 -2.19 10.61 25.91
C ALA A 115 -3.62 11.16 25.73
N THR A 116 -3.85 12.01 24.72
CA THR A 116 -5.19 12.50 24.38
C THR A 116 -6.08 11.39 23.84
N MET A 117 -5.56 10.58 22.92
CA MET A 117 -6.28 9.43 22.35
C MET A 117 -6.71 8.43 23.42
N ASN A 118 -5.80 8.05 24.32
CA ASN A 118 -6.05 7.06 25.37
C ASN A 118 -7.04 7.58 26.43
N ARG A 119 -7.01 8.87 26.74
CA ARG A 119 -7.90 9.49 27.70
C ARG A 119 -9.33 9.63 27.18
N GLU A 120 -9.50 10.03 25.92
CA GLU A 120 -10.79 10.46 25.39
C GLU A 120 -11.48 9.40 24.52
N PHE A 121 -10.76 8.42 24.00
CA PHE A 121 -11.28 7.46 23.04
C PHE A 121 -10.94 6.02 23.43
N VAL A 122 -11.67 5.07 22.83
CA VAL A 122 -11.20 3.69 22.67
C VAL A 122 -10.65 3.56 21.26
N ASN A 123 -9.35 3.26 21.16
CA ASN A 123 -8.62 3.30 19.89
C ASN A 123 -8.57 1.92 19.25
N ILE A 124 -9.14 1.76 18.07
CA ILE A 124 -9.18 0.49 17.34
C ILE A 124 -8.34 0.62 16.06
N LYS A 125 -7.48 -0.37 15.83
CA LYS A 125 -6.71 -0.51 14.60
C LYS A 125 -7.22 -1.70 13.79
N VAL A 126 -7.39 -1.52 12.47
CA VAL A 126 -7.90 -2.55 11.56
C VAL A 126 -6.98 -2.67 10.36
N ASP A 127 -6.58 -3.91 10.07
CA ASP A 127 -5.98 -4.27 8.80
C ASP A 127 -7.09 -4.56 7.77
N ARG A 128 -7.16 -3.74 6.72
CA ARG A 128 -8.14 -3.95 5.65
C ARG A 128 -7.92 -5.24 4.85
N GLU A 129 -6.70 -5.74 4.84
CA GLU A 129 -6.37 -6.99 4.14
C GLU A 129 -6.98 -8.20 4.86
N GLU A 130 -7.05 -8.15 6.20
CA GLU A 130 -7.73 -9.20 7.01
C GLU A 130 -9.23 -8.93 7.19
N ARG A 131 -9.63 -7.64 7.27
CA ARG A 131 -11.01 -7.22 7.54
C ARG A 131 -11.56 -6.29 6.46
N PRO A 132 -11.62 -6.74 5.17
CA PRO A 132 -12.19 -5.96 4.08
C PRO A 132 -13.69 -5.65 4.27
N ASP A 133 -14.38 -6.45 5.07
CA ASP A 133 -15.77 -6.24 5.47
C ASP A 133 -15.94 -4.96 6.29
N VAL A 134 -15.08 -4.75 7.29
CA VAL A 134 -15.06 -3.54 8.13
C VAL A 134 -14.62 -2.32 7.30
N ASP A 135 -13.53 -2.46 6.54
CA ASP A 135 -13.03 -1.41 5.66
C ASP A 135 -14.11 -0.90 4.70
N ARG A 136 -14.80 -1.79 4.01
CA ARG A 136 -15.85 -1.43 3.05
C ARG A 136 -16.97 -0.61 3.69
N VAL A 137 -17.43 -0.98 4.88
CA VAL A 137 -18.52 -0.28 5.56
C VAL A 137 -18.12 1.16 5.87
N TYR A 138 -16.95 1.36 6.48
CA TYR A 138 -16.54 2.70 6.90
C TYR A 138 -15.95 3.54 5.77
N MET A 139 -15.34 2.92 4.77
CA MET A 139 -14.96 3.59 3.53
C MET A 139 -16.19 4.16 2.79
N THR A 140 -17.29 3.40 2.74
CA THR A 140 -18.55 3.88 2.15
C THR A 140 -19.06 5.12 2.87
N PHE A 141 -18.99 5.14 4.21
CA PHE A 141 -19.35 6.30 5.01
C PHE A 141 -18.44 7.52 4.70
N VAL A 142 -17.12 7.31 4.68
CA VAL A 142 -16.16 8.39 4.39
C VAL A 142 -16.42 8.96 3.00
N GLN A 143 -16.56 8.12 2.00
CA GLN A 143 -16.84 8.55 0.62
C GLN A 143 -18.14 9.35 0.50
N ALA A 144 -19.19 8.90 1.18
CA ALA A 144 -20.49 9.56 1.14
C ALA A 144 -20.47 10.94 1.83
N THR A 145 -19.61 11.14 2.83
CA THR A 145 -19.58 12.37 3.65
C THR A 145 -18.50 13.35 3.23
N THR A 146 -17.41 12.89 2.61
CA THR A 146 -16.27 13.74 2.22
C THR A 146 -16.12 13.90 0.71
N GLY A 147 -16.84 13.10 -0.08
CA GLY A 147 -16.73 13.07 -1.55
C GLY A 147 -15.52 12.30 -2.07
N GLY A 148 -14.68 11.75 -1.20
CA GLY A 148 -13.51 10.96 -1.53
C GLY A 148 -13.21 9.93 -0.47
N GLY A 149 -12.19 9.08 -0.69
CA GLY A 149 -11.75 8.07 0.27
C GLY A 149 -10.33 7.62 0.00
N GLY A 150 -9.75 6.91 0.94
CA GLY A 150 -8.38 6.40 0.87
C GLY A 150 -7.89 5.95 2.23
N TRP A 151 -6.68 5.45 2.28
CA TRP A 151 -6.03 5.02 3.50
C TRP A 151 -4.85 5.94 3.83
N PRO A 152 -4.65 6.18 5.17
CA PRO A 152 -5.42 5.65 6.29
C PRO A 152 -6.87 6.15 6.28
N THR A 153 -7.83 5.29 6.66
CA THR A 153 -9.20 5.71 6.91
C THR A 153 -9.36 5.96 8.40
N SER A 154 -9.74 7.16 8.77
CA SER A 154 -9.93 7.60 10.16
C SER A 154 -11.41 7.87 10.40
N VAL A 155 -12.03 7.16 11.35
CA VAL A 155 -13.47 7.30 11.62
C VAL A 155 -13.72 7.33 13.11
N TRP A 156 -14.60 8.25 13.55
CA TRP A 156 -15.09 8.28 14.91
C TRP A 156 -16.49 7.69 14.97
N LEU A 157 -16.66 6.74 15.91
CA LEU A 157 -17.87 5.94 16.07
C LEU A 157 -18.45 6.17 17.46
N THR A 158 -19.77 6.05 17.56
CA THR A 158 -20.43 5.84 18.86
C THR A 158 -20.03 4.47 19.44
N PRO A 159 -20.24 4.21 20.74
CA PRO A 159 -20.04 2.88 21.33
C PRO A 159 -20.83 1.75 20.64
N ASP A 160 -21.89 2.08 19.90
CA ASP A 160 -22.70 1.17 19.09
C ASP A 160 -22.22 1.09 17.63
N LEU A 161 -20.97 1.46 17.36
CA LEU A 161 -20.31 1.36 16.05
C LEU A 161 -20.96 2.20 14.94
N LYS A 162 -21.73 3.24 15.27
CA LYS A 162 -22.34 4.14 14.30
C LYS A 162 -21.38 5.30 14.00
N PRO A 163 -20.97 5.53 12.74
CA PRO A 163 -20.05 6.57 12.39
C PRO A 163 -20.72 7.96 12.47
N PHE A 164 -19.97 8.97 12.91
CA PHE A 164 -20.44 10.35 12.96
C PHE A 164 -19.44 11.39 12.43
N VAL A 165 -18.13 11.08 12.43
CA VAL A 165 -17.07 11.87 11.78
C VAL A 165 -16.14 10.92 11.05
N GLY A 166 -15.66 11.31 9.87
CA GLY A 166 -14.71 10.53 9.10
C GLY A 166 -13.81 11.39 8.23
N GLY A 167 -12.69 10.82 7.86
CA GLY A 167 -11.69 11.39 6.97
C GLY A 167 -10.65 10.35 6.61
N THR A 168 -9.56 10.82 6.01
CA THR A 168 -8.42 9.99 5.70
C THR A 168 -7.22 10.35 6.57
N TYR A 169 -6.14 10.81 5.99
CA TYR A 169 -4.99 11.33 6.68
C TYR A 169 -5.28 12.70 7.33
N PHE A 170 -4.74 12.93 8.53
CA PHE A 170 -4.74 14.21 9.21
C PHE A 170 -3.30 14.60 9.56
N PRO A 171 -2.85 15.84 9.22
CA PRO A 171 -1.50 16.29 9.48
C PRO A 171 -1.23 16.51 10.97
N PRO A 172 0.04 16.54 11.43
CA PRO A 172 0.40 16.82 12.81
C PRO A 172 0.16 18.29 13.20
N GLU A 173 0.20 19.20 12.22
CA GLU A 173 -0.05 20.63 12.36
C GLU A 173 -1.08 21.11 11.35
N ASP A 174 -1.73 22.25 11.61
CA ASP A 174 -2.68 22.86 10.67
C ASP A 174 -1.96 23.19 9.35
N ARG A 175 -2.33 22.50 8.27
CA ARG A 175 -1.71 22.67 6.93
C ARG A 175 -2.77 22.72 5.84
N TYR A 176 -2.60 23.64 4.89
CA TYR A 176 -3.41 23.72 3.66
C TYR A 176 -4.93 23.72 3.89
N GLY A 177 -5.37 24.31 5.01
CA GLY A 177 -6.79 24.35 5.40
C GLY A 177 -7.31 23.07 6.05
N GLN A 178 -6.45 22.09 6.29
CA GLN A 178 -6.76 20.91 7.09
C GLN A 178 -6.32 21.11 8.54
N PRO A 179 -7.18 20.83 9.53
CA PRO A 179 -6.82 20.92 10.93
C PRO A 179 -5.85 19.81 11.33
N ALA A 180 -4.98 20.11 12.30
CA ALA A 180 -4.10 19.15 12.93
C ALA A 180 -4.88 17.99 13.56
N PHE A 181 -4.32 16.77 13.53
CA PHE A 181 -4.96 15.61 14.13
C PHE A 181 -5.32 15.84 15.60
N LYS A 182 -4.40 16.40 16.38
CA LYS A 182 -4.66 16.76 17.80
C LYS A 182 -5.86 17.68 17.95
N THR A 183 -5.95 18.72 17.12
CA THR A 183 -7.09 19.65 17.12
C THR A 183 -8.42 18.95 16.81
N VAL A 184 -8.41 18.01 15.87
CA VAL A 184 -9.59 17.18 15.56
C VAL A 184 -10.00 16.32 16.75
N LEU A 185 -9.05 15.64 17.40
CA LEU A 185 -9.31 14.83 18.60
C LEU A 185 -9.94 15.66 19.71
N GLU A 186 -9.39 16.82 20.02
CA GLU A 186 -9.89 17.71 21.06
C GLU A 186 -11.31 18.23 20.78
N ARG A 187 -11.56 18.63 19.52
CA ARG A 187 -12.91 19.08 19.10
C ARG A 187 -13.94 17.97 19.21
N ILE A 188 -13.60 16.76 18.80
CA ILE A 188 -14.51 15.61 18.87
C ILE A 188 -14.76 15.21 20.33
N ALA A 189 -13.72 15.19 21.16
CA ALA A 189 -13.87 14.91 22.59
C ALA A 189 -14.76 15.93 23.31
N THR A 190 -14.60 17.22 23.00
CA THR A 190 -15.46 18.27 23.51
C THR A 190 -16.90 18.11 23.02
N ALA A 191 -17.09 17.93 21.73
CA ALA A 191 -18.41 17.72 21.14
C ALA A 191 -19.12 16.49 21.72
N TRP A 192 -18.40 15.41 21.98
CA TRP A 192 -18.94 14.21 22.62
C TRP A 192 -19.47 14.50 24.04
N LYS A 193 -18.72 15.26 24.83
CA LYS A 193 -19.12 15.64 26.20
C LYS A 193 -20.33 16.59 26.22
N GLU A 194 -20.38 17.55 25.30
CA GLU A 194 -21.40 18.61 25.30
C GLU A 194 -22.66 18.24 24.52
N ASN A 195 -22.54 17.36 23.49
CA ASN A 195 -23.61 17.09 22.54
C ASN A 195 -23.86 15.58 22.31
N HIS A 196 -23.56 14.76 23.30
CA HIS A 196 -23.61 13.29 23.23
C HIS A 196 -24.88 12.76 22.52
N ASP A 197 -26.09 13.13 23.02
CA ASP A 197 -27.35 12.58 22.50
C ASP A 197 -27.60 12.97 21.03
N LYS A 198 -27.20 14.19 20.66
CA LYS A 198 -27.29 14.65 19.26
C LYS A 198 -26.36 13.86 18.34
N ILE A 199 -25.15 13.56 18.81
CA ILE A 199 -24.17 12.77 18.05
C ILE A 199 -24.66 11.35 17.86
N VAL A 200 -25.21 10.72 18.90
CA VAL A 200 -25.78 9.37 18.83
C VAL A 200 -26.97 9.32 17.88
N GLU A 201 -27.86 10.32 17.94
CA GLU A 201 -28.98 10.45 17.00
C GLU A 201 -28.50 10.64 15.55
N GLN A 202 -27.53 11.52 15.34
CA GLN A 202 -26.94 11.79 14.04
C GLN A 202 -26.31 10.54 13.43
N GLY A 203 -25.52 9.80 14.20
CA GLY A 203 -24.95 8.51 13.77
C GLY A 203 -26.03 7.51 13.34
N GLY A 204 -27.16 7.48 14.05
CA GLY A 204 -28.32 6.68 13.67
C GLY A 204 -28.92 7.10 12.33
N LYS A 205 -29.09 8.40 12.09
CA LYS A 205 -29.60 8.94 10.82
C LYS A 205 -28.67 8.67 9.64
N ILE A 206 -27.36 8.79 9.85
CA ILE A 206 -26.35 8.47 8.83
C ILE A 206 -26.46 7.00 8.41
N VAL A 207 -26.50 6.07 9.37
CA VAL A 207 -26.62 4.64 9.07
C VAL A 207 -27.93 4.35 8.33
N ALA A 208 -29.03 4.97 8.70
CA ALA A 208 -30.32 4.82 8.02
C ALA A 208 -30.24 5.29 6.55
N ALA A 209 -29.68 6.49 6.31
CA ALA A 209 -29.50 7.03 4.96
C ALA A 209 -28.59 6.19 4.07
N LEU A 210 -27.47 5.65 4.63
CA LEU A 210 -26.60 4.74 3.90
C LEU A 210 -27.32 3.43 3.52
N ARG A 211 -28.13 2.85 4.42
CA ARG A 211 -28.92 1.66 4.15
C ARG A 211 -29.97 1.91 3.07
N GLU A 212 -30.67 3.04 3.12
CA GLU A 212 -31.64 3.44 2.12
C GLU A 212 -31.01 3.59 0.74
N SER A 213 -29.87 4.26 0.67
CA SER A 213 -29.09 4.42 -0.59
C SER A 213 -28.66 3.07 -1.17
N GLN A 214 -28.23 2.14 -0.33
CA GLN A 214 -27.86 0.80 -0.79
C GLN A 214 -29.09 0.00 -1.25
N ALA A 215 -30.21 0.09 -0.52
CA ALA A 215 -31.46 -0.58 -0.89
C ALA A 215 -32.00 -0.05 -2.24
N ALA A 216 -31.91 1.26 -2.46
CA ALA A 216 -32.29 1.86 -3.75
C ALA A 216 -31.43 1.37 -4.93
N ALA A 217 -30.13 1.11 -4.66
CA ALA A 217 -29.21 0.58 -5.68
C ALA A 217 -29.44 -0.92 -5.98
N THR A 218 -30.16 -1.65 -5.09
CA THR A 218 -30.48 -3.08 -5.26
C THR A 218 -31.93 -3.30 -5.73
N ALA A 219 -32.62 -2.27 -6.23
CA ALA A 219 -33.96 -2.40 -6.78
C ALA A 219 -34.00 -3.49 -7.85
N GLU A 220 -35.06 -4.32 -7.82
CA GLU A 220 -35.26 -5.40 -8.77
C GLU A 220 -35.24 -4.87 -10.20
N GLY A 221 -34.19 -5.19 -10.93
CA GLY A 221 -34.01 -4.85 -12.34
C GLY A 221 -33.87 -6.11 -13.19
N LYS A 222 -34.34 -6.05 -14.42
CA LYS A 222 -34.08 -7.12 -15.38
C LYS A 222 -32.59 -7.13 -15.74
N ILE A 223 -31.91 -8.25 -15.49
CA ILE A 223 -30.56 -8.47 -15.95
C ILE A 223 -30.60 -8.90 -17.42
N ASP A 224 -30.24 -7.97 -18.32
CA ASP A 224 -30.18 -8.23 -19.75
C ASP A 224 -28.94 -7.59 -20.40
N ALA A 225 -28.79 -7.76 -21.71
CA ALA A 225 -27.63 -7.25 -22.44
C ALA A 225 -27.47 -5.72 -22.38
N ALA A 226 -28.57 -4.96 -22.16
CA ALA A 226 -28.52 -3.51 -22.06
C ALA A 226 -27.66 -3.00 -20.89
N ILE A 227 -27.51 -3.81 -19.82
CA ILE A 227 -26.62 -3.51 -18.70
C ILE A 227 -25.16 -3.41 -19.16
N LEU A 228 -24.74 -4.27 -20.08
CA LEU A 228 -23.38 -4.25 -20.64
C LEU A 228 -23.15 -2.97 -21.47
N ASP A 229 -24.15 -2.57 -22.23
CA ASP A 229 -24.07 -1.35 -23.04
C ASP A 229 -24.06 -0.10 -22.15
N ALA A 230 -24.85 -0.08 -21.08
CA ALA A 230 -24.85 1.01 -20.10
C ALA A 230 -23.49 1.10 -19.35
N ALA A 231 -22.91 -0.04 -18.95
CA ALA A 231 -21.58 -0.11 -18.34
C ALA A 231 -20.49 0.41 -19.30
N TYR A 232 -20.51 0.00 -20.57
CA TYR A 232 -19.61 0.52 -21.59
C TYR A 232 -19.73 2.06 -21.72
N GLN A 233 -20.93 2.59 -21.84
CA GLN A 233 -21.15 4.04 -21.93
C GLN A 233 -20.65 4.80 -20.68
N GLN A 234 -20.79 4.23 -19.49
CA GLN A 234 -20.27 4.84 -18.27
C GLN A 234 -18.75 4.87 -18.26
N ILE A 235 -18.10 3.79 -18.69
CA ILE A 235 -16.64 3.70 -18.80
C ILE A 235 -16.13 4.69 -19.84
N ASP A 236 -16.74 4.74 -21.03
CA ASP A 236 -16.39 5.63 -22.14
C ASP A 236 -16.41 7.10 -21.71
N ARG A 237 -17.44 7.54 -20.98
CA ARG A 237 -17.51 8.91 -20.43
C ARG A 237 -16.36 9.28 -19.49
N SER A 238 -15.71 8.31 -18.88
CA SER A 238 -14.58 8.53 -17.97
C SER A 238 -13.20 8.38 -18.63
N TYR A 239 -13.18 7.94 -19.89
CA TYR A 239 -11.96 7.69 -20.64
C TYR A 239 -11.22 8.99 -21.01
N ASP A 240 -9.90 8.99 -20.85
CA ASP A 240 -9.02 10.07 -21.27
C ASP A 240 -8.44 9.76 -22.66
N PRO A 241 -8.95 10.38 -23.75
CA PRO A 241 -8.51 10.03 -25.10
C PRO A 241 -7.08 10.52 -25.43
N LYS A 242 -6.50 11.41 -24.63
CA LYS A 242 -5.13 11.93 -24.84
C LYS A 242 -4.08 11.11 -24.13
N GLU A 243 -4.32 10.90 -22.83
CA GLU A 243 -3.34 10.24 -21.97
C GLU A 243 -3.74 8.82 -21.59
N SER A 244 -4.86 8.33 -22.12
CA SER A 244 -5.43 7.02 -21.82
C SER A 244 -5.84 6.82 -20.35
N GLY A 245 -6.42 5.65 -20.05
CA GLY A 245 -6.94 5.37 -18.73
C GLY A 245 -8.25 6.07 -18.41
N PHE A 246 -8.71 5.98 -17.16
CA PHE A 246 -10.05 6.39 -16.76
C PHE A 246 -9.99 7.37 -15.59
N GLY A 247 -10.59 8.55 -15.76
CA GLY A 247 -10.59 9.65 -14.80
C GLY A 247 -9.33 10.53 -14.90
N ASN A 248 -9.12 11.35 -13.85
CA ASN A 248 -7.96 12.24 -13.74
C ASN A 248 -6.90 11.64 -12.80
N ALA A 249 -5.90 12.46 -12.40
CA ALA A 249 -4.93 12.09 -11.39
C ALA A 249 -5.56 12.01 -9.97
N PRO A 250 -5.13 11.06 -9.14
CA PRO A 250 -4.23 9.95 -9.48
C PRO A 250 -4.89 8.92 -10.40
N LYS A 251 -4.11 8.34 -11.33
CA LYS A 251 -4.60 7.32 -12.27
C LYS A 251 -4.24 5.92 -11.81
N PHE A 252 -5.27 5.09 -11.63
CA PHE A 252 -5.14 3.67 -11.32
C PHE A 252 -5.24 2.81 -12.59
N PRO A 253 -4.55 1.67 -12.66
CA PRO A 253 -4.59 0.75 -13.81
C PRO A 253 -6.01 0.27 -14.15
N ARG A 254 -6.84 0.04 -13.13
CA ARG A 254 -8.22 -0.50 -13.22
C ARG A 254 -8.32 -1.74 -14.12
N PRO A 255 -7.58 -2.82 -13.85
CA PRO A 255 -7.54 -3.98 -14.76
C PRO A 255 -8.91 -4.62 -14.99
N VAL A 256 -9.81 -4.57 -14.00
CA VAL A 256 -11.20 -5.05 -14.12
C VAL A 256 -11.95 -4.31 -15.25
N THR A 257 -11.72 -3.00 -15.40
CA THR A 257 -12.31 -2.21 -16.49
C THR A 257 -11.75 -2.65 -17.83
N LEU A 258 -10.43 -2.86 -17.94
CA LEU A 258 -9.79 -3.35 -19.16
C LEU A 258 -10.31 -4.74 -19.56
N ASN A 259 -10.46 -5.61 -18.57
CA ASN A 259 -11.01 -6.94 -18.75
C ASN A 259 -12.46 -6.92 -19.24
N PHE A 260 -13.29 -6.02 -18.69
CA PHE A 260 -14.66 -5.81 -19.18
C PHE A 260 -14.66 -5.33 -20.64
N LEU A 261 -13.87 -4.33 -20.99
CA LEU A 261 -13.79 -3.77 -22.34
C LEU A 261 -13.32 -4.81 -23.36
N THR A 262 -12.36 -5.65 -23.01
CA THR A 262 -11.90 -6.76 -23.85
C THR A 262 -13.02 -7.75 -24.14
N ARG A 263 -13.82 -8.10 -23.15
CA ARG A 263 -14.99 -8.99 -23.31
C ARG A 263 -16.15 -8.31 -24.05
N PHE A 264 -16.32 -7.02 -23.85
CA PHE A 264 -17.30 -6.24 -24.61
C PHE A 264 -16.96 -6.22 -26.09
N TYR A 265 -15.67 -6.02 -26.45
CA TYR A 265 -15.19 -6.18 -27.83
C TYR A 265 -15.48 -7.59 -28.37
N ALA A 266 -15.15 -8.66 -27.59
CA ALA A 266 -15.31 -10.04 -28.02
C ALA A 266 -16.78 -10.42 -28.30
N ARG A 267 -17.74 -9.73 -27.68
CA ARG A 267 -19.18 -9.92 -27.92
C ARG A 267 -19.59 -9.52 -29.37
N ASP A 268 -19.05 -8.42 -29.85
CA ASP A 268 -19.26 -7.97 -31.24
C ASP A 268 -18.04 -7.20 -31.79
N PRO A 269 -17.03 -7.93 -32.32
CA PRO A 269 -15.79 -7.32 -32.79
C PRO A 269 -15.94 -6.42 -34.03
N LYS A 270 -17.08 -6.46 -34.67
CA LYS A 270 -17.34 -5.66 -35.88
C LYS A 270 -18.02 -4.34 -35.59
N SER A 271 -18.70 -4.21 -34.46
CA SER A 271 -19.38 -2.98 -34.05
C SER A 271 -18.40 -1.86 -33.74
N ASP A 272 -18.79 -0.62 -33.95
CA ASP A 272 -17.98 0.54 -33.62
C ASP A 272 -17.74 0.67 -32.08
N PRO A 273 -18.75 0.45 -31.21
CA PRO A 273 -18.51 0.41 -29.78
C PRO A 273 -17.52 -0.70 -29.34
N GLY A 274 -17.60 -1.89 -29.98
CA GLY A 274 -16.68 -2.98 -29.71
C GLY A 274 -15.23 -2.60 -30.06
N LYS A 275 -15.01 -2.08 -31.26
CA LYS A 275 -13.68 -1.61 -31.71
C LYS A 275 -13.12 -0.53 -30.80
N HIS A 276 -13.96 0.44 -30.41
CA HIS A 276 -13.53 1.51 -29.50
C HIS A 276 -13.20 0.99 -28.11
N ALA A 277 -13.94 0.01 -27.60
CA ALA A 277 -13.62 -0.67 -26.34
C ALA A 277 -12.22 -1.34 -26.39
N LEU A 278 -11.89 -1.99 -27.50
CA LEU A 278 -10.57 -2.55 -27.71
C LEU A 278 -9.49 -1.47 -27.80
N GLU A 279 -9.75 -0.38 -28.55
CA GLU A 279 -8.82 0.75 -28.68
C GLU A 279 -8.50 1.38 -27.31
N MET A 280 -9.52 1.68 -26.49
CA MET A 280 -9.33 2.18 -25.12
C MET A 280 -8.43 1.25 -24.31
N THR A 281 -8.65 -0.05 -24.37
CA THR A 281 -7.83 -1.06 -23.67
C THR A 281 -6.39 -1.05 -24.15
N LEU A 282 -6.17 -1.19 -25.45
CA LEU A 282 -4.83 -1.31 -26.00
C LEU A 282 -4.02 -0.03 -25.83
N PHE A 283 -4.64 1.14 -25.96
CA PHE A 283 -3.96 2.40 -25.75
C PHE A 283 -3.58 2.59 -24.28
N THR A 284 -4.47 2.23 -23.34
CA THR A 284 -4.17 2.27 -21.90
C THR A 284 -3.00 1.35 -21.55
N LEU A 285 -3.01 0.11 -22.01
CA LEU A 285 -1.93 -0.84 -21.76
C LEU A 285 -0.59 -0.34 -22.31
N ARG A 286 -0.57 0.23 -23.55
CA ARG A 286 0.65 0.78 -24.14
C ARG A 286 1.20 1.97 -23.34
N LYS A 287 0.33 2.89 -22.91
CA LYS A 287 0.75 4.07 -22.14
C LYS A 287 1.29 3.69 -20.77
N MET A 288 0.66 2.75 -20.07
CA MET A 288 1.16 2.25 -18.80
C MET A 288 2.51 1.54 -18.96
N ALA A 289 2.66 0.68 -19.98
CA ALA A 289 3.91 -0.05 -20.24
C ALA A 289 5.07 0.86 -20.64
N ALA A 290 4.80 1.99 -21.30
CA ALA A 290 5.81 2.94 -21.72
C ALA A 290 6.12 4.01 -20.68
N GLY A 291 5.23 4.19 -19.70
CA GLY A 291 5.38 5.19 -18.62
C GLY A 291 6.10 4.64 -17.38
N GLY A 292 6.22 5.50 -16.36
CA GLY A 292 6.84 5.12 -15.08
C GLY A 292 5.98 4.18 -14.22
N MET A 293 4.73 3.89 -14.63
CA MET A 293 3.93 2.85 -13.99
C MET A 293 4.54 1.46 -14.12
N HIS A 294 5.22 1.18 -15.23
CA HIS A 294 6.02 -0.03 -15.43
C HIS A 294 7.41 0.21 -14.84
N ASP A 295 7.85 -0.66 -13.96
CA ASP A 295 9.21 -0.64 -13.44
C ASP A 295 10.16 -1.24 -14.47
N HIS A 296 10.79 -0.40 -15.30
CA HIS A 296 11.68 -0.81 -16.37
C HIS A 296 12.99 -1.46 -15.90
N ILE A 297 13.29 -1.41 -14.61
CA ILE A 297 14.52 -1.96 -14.01
C ILE A 297 14.19 -3.24 -13.23
N GLY A 298 13.22 -3.15 -12.30
CA GLY A 298 12.85 -4.23 -11.41
C GLY A 298 11.77 -5.15 -11.97
N GLY A 299 11.03 -4.71 -12.98
CA GLY A 299 9.89 -5.43 -13.54
C GLY A 299 8.58 -5.24 -12.77
N GLY A 300 7.47 -5.59 -13.39
CA GLY A 300 6.14 -5.42 -12.82
C GLY A 300 5.63 -3.98 -12.84
N PHE A 301 4.51 -3.73 -12.18
CA PHE A 301 3.82 -2.45 -12.18
C PHE A 301 3.67 -1.88 -10.78
N HIS A 302 3.86 -0.58 -10.67
CA HIS A 302 3.53 0.20 -9.49
C HIS A 302 2.02 0.35 -9.33
N ARG A 303 1.60 0.77 -8.12
CA ARG A 303 0.20 0.81 -7.68
C ARG A 303 -0.68 1.75 -8.49
N TYR A 304 -0.23 3.00 -8.67
CA TYR A 304 -0.94 4.03 -9.45
C TYR A 304 0.02 5.15 -9.87
N SER A 305 -0.39 5.92 -10.88
CA SER A 305 0.31 7.15 -11.24
C SER A 305 -0.24 8.33 -10.44
N VAL A 306 0.67 9.11 -9.84
CA VAL A 306 0.35 10.34 -9.11
C VAL A 306 -0.15 11.41 -10.08
N ASP A 307 0.38 11.42 -11.30
CA ASP A 307 -0.02 12.31 -12.38
C ASP A 307 -0.98 11.66 -13.39
N ARG A 308 -1.52 12.46 -14.31
CA ARG A 308 -2.40 11.96 -15.35
C ARG A 308 -1.69 11.32 -16.55
N TYR A 309 -0.36 11.43 -16.62
CA TYR A 309 0.47 11.10 -17.78
C TYR A 309 1.12 9.72 -17.69
N TRP A 310 0.94 9.01 -16.59
CA TRP A 310 1.57 7.73 -16.27
C TRP A 310 3.09 7.82 -16.03
N HIS A 311 3.62 9.02 -15.67
CA HIS A 311 5.05 9.26 -15.51
C HIS A 311 5.55 9.01 -14.10
N VAL A 312 4.89 9.59 -13.09
CA VAL A 312 5.34 9.50 -11.71
C VAL A 312 4.50 8.46 -10.96
N PRO A 313 5.06 7.29 -10.62
CA PRO A 313 4.32 6.27 -9.92
C PRO A 313 4.32 6.51 -8.41
N HIS A 314 3.33 5.96 -7.75
CA HIS A 314 3.43 5.58 -6.35
C HIS A 314 4.09 4.21 -6.30
N PHE A 315 5.27 4.13 -5.68
CA PHE A 315 6.21 3.01 -5.84
C PHE A 315 5.77 1.68 -5.22
N GLU A 316 4.69 1.64 -4.46
CA GLU A 316 4.08 0.40 -3.97
C GLU A 316 3.73 -0.55 -5.14
N LYS A 317 3.90 -1.87 -4.95
CA LYS A 317 3.49 -2.89 -5.91
C LYS A 317 2.61 -3.94 -5.24
N MET A 318 1.39 -4.11 -5.75
CA MET A 318 0.42 -5.04 -5.19
C MET A 318 0.35 -6.32 -6.02
N LEU A 319 0.34 -7.48 -5.37
CA LEU A 319 0.20 -8.77 -6.06
C LEU A 319 -1.07 -8.84 -6.91
N TYR A 320 -2.19 -8.32 -6.40
CA TYR A 320 -3.45 -8.34 -7.15
C TYR A 320 -3.46 -7.45 -8.40
N ASP A 321 -2.66 -6.37 -8.41
CA ASP A 321 -2.46 -5.57 -9.63
C ASP A 321 -1.61 -6.33 -10.64
N GLN A 322 -0.51 -6.96 -10.20
CA GLN A 322 0.33 -7.79 -11.06
C GLN A 322 -0.50 -8.90 -11.71
N ALA A 323 -1.25 -9.66 -10.91
CA ALA A 323 -2.04 -10.78 -11.39
C ALA A 323 -3.07 -10.38 -12.46
N GLN A 324 -3.81 -9.29 -12.21
CA GLN A 324 -4.84 -8.81 -13.12
C GLN A 324 -4.26 -8.15 -14.38
N LEU A 325 -3.14 -7.42 -14.24
CA LEU A 325 -2.44 -6.82 -15.39
C LEU A 325 -1.82 -7.89 -16.28
N ALA A 326 -1.22 -8.94 -15.72
CA ALA A 326 -0.72 -10.06 -16.51
C ALA A 326 -1.80 -10.66 -17.41
N VAL A 327 -3.03 -10.84 -16.88
CA VAL A 327 -4.18 -11.31 -17.65
C VAL A 327 -4.56 -10.29 -18.74
N ALA A 328 -4.62 -8.98 -18.42
CA ALA A 328 -4.99 -7.95 -19.38
C ALA A 328 -4.00 -7.86 -20.55
N TYR A 329 -2.69 -7.93 -20.28
CA TYR A 329 -1.66 -7.96 -21.33
C TYR A 329 -1.68 -9.26 -22.14
N LEU A 330 -1.96 -10.40 -21.50
CA LEU A 330 -2.12 -11.67 -22.19
C LEU A 330 -3.34 -11.66 -23.14
N ASP A 331 -4.48 -11.14 -22.69
CA ASP A 331 -5.68 -10.98 -23.52
C ASP A 331 -5.38 -10.07 -24.72
N ALA A 332 -4.69 -8.94 -24.50
CA ALA A 332 -4.27 -8.04 -25.58
C ALA A 332 -3.37 -8.74 -26.60
N PHE A 333 -2.42 -9.54 -26.16
CA PHE A 333 -1.58 -10.36 -27.03
C PHE A 333 -2.40 -11.40 -27.83
N GLN A 334 -3.33 -12.07 -27.18
CA GLN A 334 -4.15 -13.09 -27.85
C GLN A 334 -5.02 -12.48 -28.98
N ILE A 335 -5.51 -11.25 -28.79
CA ILE A 335 -6.32 -10.54 -29.78
C ILE A 335 -5.46 -9.98 -30.91
N THR A 336 -4.35 -9.31 -30.57
CA THR A 336 -3.57 -8.53 -31.55
C THR A 336 -2.42 -9.29 -32.17
N ARG A 337 -1.89 -10.31 -31.49
CA ARG A 337 -0.62 -11.00 -31.81
C ARG A 337 0.61 -10.08 -31.74
N ASP A 338 0.47 -8.88 -31.15
CA ASP A 338 1.58 -7.98 -30.94
C ASP A 338 2.43 -8.43 -29.74
N ARG A 339 3.69 -8.79 -30.03
CA ARG A 339 4.63 -9.32 -29.06
C ARG A 339 5.02 -8.36 -27.95
N GLN A 340 4.76 -7.07 -28.09
CA GLN A 340 4.99 -6.11 -27.00
C GLN A 340 4.12 -6.46 -25.77
N TYR A 341 2.87 -6.85 -25.97
CA TYR A 341 2.00 -7.28 -24.86
C TYR A 341 2.45 -8.60 -24.22
N GLU A 342 2.95 -9.56 -25.05
CA GLU A 342 3.53 -10.80 -24.53
C GLU A 342 4.75 -10.50 -23.64
N ALA A 343 5.64 -9.62 -24.10
CA ALA A 343 6.85 -9.27 -23.35
C ALA A 343 6.51 -8.67 -21.97
N VAL A 344 5.53 -7.76 -21.90
CA VAL A 344 5.10 -7.16 -20.64
C VAL A 344 4.43 -8.20 -19.73
N ALA A 345 3.57 -9.09 -20.26
CA ALA A 345 2.97 -10.14 -19.46
C ALA A 345 4.04 -11.07 -18.84
N ARG A 346 5.08 -11.42 -19.61
CA ARG A 346 6.22 -12.22 -19.12
C ARG A 346 7.04 -11.49 -18.08
N ASP A 347 7.25 -10.17 -18.25
CA ASP A 347 7.95 -9.35 -17.30
C ASP A 347 7.25 -9.34 -15.94
N ILE A 348 5.93 -9.11 -15.91
CA ILE A 348 5.12 -9.19 -14.70
C ILE A 348 5.27 -10.56 -14.01
N LEU A 349 5.12 -11.65 -14.77
CA LEU A 349 5.22 -13.00 -14.19
C LEU A 349 6.62 -13.30 -13.65
N ASN A 350 7.67 -12.85 -14.34
CA ASN A 350 9.05 -12.98 -13.87
C ASN A 350 9.30 -12.20 -12.60
N TYR A 351 8.78 -10.96 -12.50
CA TYR A 351 8.83 -10.16 -11.29
C TYR A 351 8.12 -10.87 -10.12
N VAL A 352 6.91 -11.36 -10.32
CA VAL A 352 6.16 -12.08 -9.26
C VAL A 352 6.91 -13.33 -8.81
N ALA A 353 7.44 -14.12 -9.75
CA ALA A 353 8.20 -15.32 -9.42
C ALA A 353 9.49 -15.02 -8.65
N ARG A 354 10.19 -13.96 -9.00
CA ARG A 354 11.48 -13.58 -8.39
C ARG A 354 11.29 -12.87 -7.05
N ASP A 355 10.37 -11.89 -6.97
CA ASP A 355 10.30 -10.95 -5.86
C ASP A 355 9.09 -11.13 -4.96
N MET A 356 7.95 -11.55 -5.48
CA MET A 356 6.73 -11.73 -4.69
C MET A 356 6.46 -13.18 -4.26
N THR A 357 7.37 -14.12 -4.52
CA THR A 357 7.22 -15.52 -4.13
C THR A 357 8.14 -15.83 -2.95
N SER A 358 7.58 -16.40 -1.88
CA SER A 358 8.35 -16.85 -0.72
C SER A 358 9.07 -18.15 -1.01
N LYS A 359 10.11 -18.44 -0.22
CA LYS A 359 10.85 -19.72 -0.33
C LYS A 359 9.99 -20.93 0.02
N GLU A 360 8.95 -20.73 0.79
CA GLU A 360 7.99 -21.74 1.22
C GLU A 360 6.87 -21.97 0.18
N GLY A 361 6.87 -21.22 -0.95
CA GLY A 361 5.92 -21.37 -2.05
C GLY A 361 4.68 -20.49 -1.96
N GLY A 362 4.54 -19.65 -0.91
CA GLY A 362 3.50 -18.63 -0.80
C GLY A 362 3.86 -17.36 -1.59
N PHE A 363 2.90 -16.44 -1.70
CA PHE A 363 3.13 -15.13 -2.31
C PHE A 363 3.07 -14.03 -1.26
N PHE A 364 3.91 -13.00 -1.43
CA PHE A 364 3.77 -11.74 -0.70
C PHE A 364 2.65 -10.92 -1.33
N SER A 365 1.82 -10.28 -0.51
CA SER A 365 0.66 -9.50 -0.98
C SER A 365 1.06 -8.19 -1.63
N ALA A 366 2.16 -7.59 -1.16
CA ALA A 366 2.62 -6.29 -1.63
C ALA A 366 4.13 -6.11 -1.41
N GLU A 367 4.72 -5.17 -2.15
CA GLU A 367 6.02 -4.55 -1.92
C GLU A 367 5.79 -3.10 -1.50
N ASP A 368 6.46 -2.68 -0.41
CA ASP A 368 6.29 -1.35 0.17
C ASP A 368 6.89 -0.26 -0.73
N ALA A 369 6.26 0.90 -0.77
CA ALA A 369 6.79 2.08 -1.45
C ALA A 369 7.98 2.69 -0.70
N ASP A 370 8.03 2.50 0.62
CA ASP A 370 9.02 3.10 1.50
C ASP A 370 10.24 2.18 1.62
N SER A 371 11.43 2.76 1.49
CA SER A 371 12.68 2.06 1.71
C SER A 371 13.38 2.61 2.95
N PRO A 372 13.88 1.76 3.87
CA PRO A 372 14.60 2.25 5.03
C PRO A 372 15.89 2.95 4.62
N VAL A 373 16.17 4.08 5.27
CA VAL A 373 17.46 4.78 5.13
C VAL A 373 18.55 3.90 5.76
N VAL A 374 19.51 3.46 4.96
CA VAL A 374 20.68 2.75 5.49
C VAL A 374 21.56 3.77 6.22
N ALA A 375 21.83 3.54 7.52
CA ALA A 375 22.66 4.41 8.32
C ALA A 375 24.04 4.60 7.64
N GLY A 376 24.38 5.83 7.28
CA GLY A 376 25.62 6.22 6.61
C GLY A 376 25.50 6.62 5.14
N ILE A 377 24.34 6.52 4.52
CA ILE A 377 24.09 6.98 3.14
C ILE A 377 22.86 7.90 3.17
N GLY A 378 23.07 9.21 3.23
CA GLY A 378 21.99 10.21 3.15
C GLY A 378 22.13 11.33 4.19
N ASP A 379 21.59 12.48 3.87
CA ASP A 379 21.52 13.66 4.73
C ASP A 379 20.63 13.38 5.94
N PRO A 380 21.12 13.54 7.20
CA PRO A 380 20.32 13.31 8.42
C PRO A 380 19.16 14.29 8.61
N GLY A 381 18.98 15.27 7.71
CA GLY A 381 17.91 16.28 7.77
C GLY A 381 16.68 15.99 6.93
N HIS A 382 16.66 14.93 6.11
CA HIS A 382 15.50 14.56 5.28
C HIS A 382 15.12 13.09 5.47
N PRO A 383 14.01 12.77 6.14
CA PRO A 383 13.55 11.39 6.36
C PRO A 383 13.14 10.63 5.09
N TRP A 384 13.23 11.26 3.92
CA TRP A 384 12.70 10.75 2.64
C TRP A 384 13.75 10.68 1.52
N ALA A 385 15.00 10.34 1.82
CA ALA A 385 15.96 10.02 0.78
C ALA A 385 15.68 8.61 0.23
N CYS A 386 14.84 8.54 -0.78
CA CYS A 386 14.75 7.36 -1.64
C CYS A 386 16.09 7.15 -2.34
N PHE A 387 16.87 6.15 -1.93
CA PHE A 387 17.82 5.45 -2.82
C PHE A 387 18.39 4.20 -2.14
N GLU A 388 18.19 3.10 -2.79
CA GLU A 388 18.74 1.75 -2.72
C GLU A 388 17.86 0.66 -2.11
N ASN A 389 17.38 -0.14 -3.07
CA ASN A 389 16.74 -1.43 -2.93
C ASN A 389 17.35 -2.34 -1.87
N ARG A 390 16.69 -2.50 -0.74
CA ARG A 390 16.62 -3.78 -0.04
C ARG A 390 15.18 -3.98 0.43
N HIS A 391 14.52 -4.87 -0.26
CA HIS A 391 13.14 -5.26 -0.10
C HIS A 391 12.76 -5.54 1.36
N HIS A 392 12.03 -4.63 2.01
CA HIS A 392 11.20 -4.98 3.16
C HIS A 392 9.90 -5.56 2.63
N ARG A 393 9.89 -6.88 2.50
CA ARG A 393 8.73 -7.65 2.07
C ARG A 393 7.82 -7.86 3.27
N CYS A 394 6.62 -7.28 3.24
CA CYS A 394 5.56 -7.67 4.15
C CYS A 394 5.14 -9.11 3.83
N ARG A 395 5.47 -10.04 4.73
CA ARG A 395 5.01 -11.42 4.67
C ARG A 395 3.56 -11.48 5.16
N LEU A 396 2.61 -11.47 4.25
CA LEU A 396 1.33 -12.11 4.48
C LEU A 396 1.48 -13.56 4.02
N GLN A 397 1.69 -14.47 4.97
CA GLN A 397 1.50 -15.89 4.72
C GLN A 397 -0.01 -16.13 4.57
N MET A 398 -0.54 -16.02 3.37
CA MET A 398 -1.73 -16.76 3.02
C MET A 398 -1.28 -18.19 2.72
N GLU A 399 -1.34 -19.06 3.72
CA GLU A 399 -1.36 -20.50 3.48
C GLU A 399 -2.69 -20.80 2.79
N VAL A 400 -2.67 -20.81 1.48
CA VAL A 400 -3.72 -21.47 0.70
C VAL A 400 -3.26 -22.92 0.59
N PRO A 401 -3.93 -23.90 1.22
CA PRO A 401 -3.64 -25.30 0.97
C PRO A 401 -3.93 -25.56 -0.51
N LEU A 402 -2.91 -25.90 -1.26
CA LEU A 402 -3.07 -26.52 -2.57
C LEU A 402 -3.52 -27.97 -2.31
N ASP A 403 -4.83 -28.17 -2.09
CA ASP A 403 -5.40 -29.49 -2.23
C ASP A 403 -5.26 -29.95 -3.68
N ARG A 404 -4.63 -31.10 -3.83
CA ARG A 404 -4.27 -31.79 -5.07
C ARG A 404 -5.50 -32.23 -5.86
#